data_65ce0a7e7eae95735b31d8f24a4644b6
#
_entry.id   65ce0a7e7eae95735b31d8f24a4644b6
#
_cell.length_a   1.000
_cell.length_b   1.000
_cell.length_c   1.000
_cell.angle_alpha   90.00
_cell.angle_beta   90.00
_cell.angle_gamma   90.00
#
_symmetry.space_group_name_H-M   'P 1'
#
loop_
_entity.id
_entity.type
_entity.pdbx_description
1 polymer ?
#
loop_
_entity_poly.entity_id
_entity_poly.type
_entity_poly.pdbx_seq_one_letter_code
_entity_poly.pdbx_strand_id
1 'polypeptide(L)'
;GQGSGHDIPTAFSDIEGSRQTSLGLFLTDKTYYGGNGYSLKLHGLSKGLNESAMRRYIVMHGAKYVNPAAAEKMGRLGRSWGCPAVRTEVAIPMIDALKGGHFIYAHGPGPERLSKCDADRITTASLKR
;
A
#
# COMPACT_ATOMS: atom_id res chain seq x y z
N GLY A 1 1.08 -5.80 -7.14
CA GLY A 1 1.34 -4.97 -8.31
C GLY A 1 1.55 -5.79 -9.58
N GLN A 2 1.51 -5.15 -10.74
CA GLN A 2 1.64 -5.84 -12.03
C GLN A 2 3.00 -6.52 -12.23
N GLY A 3 4.05 -6.05 -11.56
CA GLY A 3 5.39 -6.61 -11.64
C GLY A 3 5.65 -7.82 -10.74
N SER A 4 4.65 -8.35 -10.05
CA SER A 4 4.83 -9.30 -8.96
C SER A 4 4.29 -10.72 -9.24
N GLY A 5 4.33 -11.17 -10.47
CA GLY A 5 3.85 -12.51 -10.84
C GLY A 5 2.47 -12.51 -11.47
N HIS A 6 2.01 -13.68 -11.91
CA HIS A 6 0.81 -13.79 -12.73
C HIS A 6 -0.47 -13.86 -11.92
N ASP A 7 -0.55 -14.70 -10.90
CA ASP A 7 -1.75 -14.92 -10.09
C ASP A 7 -1.60 -14.34 -8.70
N ILE A 8 -0.82 -14.99 -7.85
CA ILE A 8 -0.50 -14.53 -6.50
C ILE A 8 0.80 -13.74 -6.57
N PRO A 9 0.90 -12.57 -5.93
CA PRO A 9 2.14 -11.82 -5.88
C PRO A 9 3.28 -12.65 -5.27
N THR A 10 4.35 -12.83 -6.03
CA THR A 10 5.54 -13.59 -5.61
C THR A 10 6.76 -12.72 -5.42
N ALA A 11 6.70 -11.47 -5.85
CA ALA A 11 7.79 -10.52 -5.77
C ALA A 11 7.29 -9.14 -5.29
N PHE A 12 8.07 -8.53 -4.43
CA PHE A 12 7.80 -7.23 -3.82
C PHE A 12 9.05 -6.38 -3.92
N SER A 13 8.91 -5.08 -4.08
CA SER A 13 10.07 -4.21 -4.30
C SER A 13 9.76 -2.76 -3.97
N ASP A 14 10.78 -2.04 -3.55
CA ASP A 14 10.77 -0.58 -3.37
C ASP A 14 11.48 0.16 -4.53
N ILE A 15 11.81 -0.56 -5.60
CA ILE A 15 12.48 0.00 -6.76
C ILE A 15 11.47 0.70 -7.67
N GLU A 16 11.76 1.94 -8.03
CA GLU A 16 10.95 2.70 -8.99
C GLU A 16 10.88 1.98 -10.35
N GLY A 17 9.69 1.96 -10.95
CA GLY A 17 9.45 1.28 -12.21
C GLY A 17 9.25 -0.24 -12.10
N SER A 18 9.46 -0.84 -10.92
CA SER A 18 9.25 -2.28 -10.71
C SER A 18 7.79 -2.72 -10.88
N ARG A 19 6.84 -1.81 -10.72
CA ARG A 19 5.40 -2.10 -10.67
C ARG A 19 5.02 -3.13 -9.60
N GLN A 20 5.88 -3.29 -8.60
CA GLN A 20 5.69 -4.20 -7.47
C GLN A 20 5.23 -3.42 -6.24
N THR A 21 4.47 -4.08 -5.38
CA THR A 21 4.05 -3.51 -4.11
C THR A 21 5.24 -3.49 -3.15
N SER A 22 5.40 -2.41 -2.43
CA SER A 22 6.33 -2.34 -1.30
C SER A 22 5.66 -2.95 -0.06
N LEU A 23 6.38 -3.82 0.64
CA LEU A 23 5.93 -4.39 1.91
C LEU A 23 6.42 -3.55 3.10
N GLY A 24 5.91 -3.87 4.27
CA GLY A 24 6.34 -3.26 5.53
C GLY A 24 5.35 -2.24 6.07
N LEU A 25 5.85 -1.41 6.98
CA LEU A 25 5.06 -0.45 7.73
C LEU A 25 4.98 0.89 7.01
N PHE A 26 3.77 1.44 6.94
CA PHE A 26 3.50 2.77 6.41
C PHE A 26 2.84 3.65 7.47
N LEU A 27 3.17 4.92 7.44
CA LEU A 27 2.43 5.98 8.14
C LEU A 27 1.53 6.69 7.12
N THR A 28 0.27 6.83 7.42
CA THR A 28 -0.66 7.57 6.57
C THR A 28 -0.49 9.07 6.73
N ASP A 29 -0.66 9.79 5.62
CA ASP A 29 -0.59 11.24 5.56
C ASP A 29 -1.95 11.81 5.14
N LYS A 30 -1.95 12.92 4.46
CA LYS A 30 -3.13 13.60 3.93
C LYS A 30 -3.66 12.92 2.67
N THR A 31 -4.91 13.20 2.37
CA THR A 31 -5.60 12.78 1.15
C THR A 31 -5.42 13.80 0.02
N TYR A 32 -5.69 13.36 -1.20
CA TYR A 32 -5.74 14.21 -2.37
C TYR A 32 -6.60 13.57 -3.45
N TYR A 33 -6.99 14.35 -4.45
CA TYR A 33 -7.64 13.83 -5.67
C TYR A 33 -6.63 13.82 -6.81
N GLY A 34 -6.38 12.65 -7.37
CA GLY A 34 -5.46 12.43 -8.47
C GLY A 34 -6.06 11.57 -9.57
N GLY A 35 -5.22 11.00 -10.42
CA GLY A 35 -5.66 10.15 -11.53
C GLY A 35 -6.45 8.90 -11.12
N ASN A 36 -6.25 8.43 -9.90
CA ASN A 36 -7.00 7.31 -9.31
C ASN A 36 -8.17 7.76 -8.41
N GLY A 37 -8.57 9.03 -8.48
CA GLY A 37 -9.59 9.60 -7.62
C GLY A 37 -9.09 9.93 -6.22
N TYR A 38 -9.97 9.78 -5.22
CA TYR A 38 -9.65 10.04 -3.82
C TYR A 38 -8.60 9.06 -3.31
N SER A 39 -7.47 9.57 -2.91
CA SER A 39 -6.27 8.79 -2.61
C SER A 39 -5.61 9.23 -1.30
N LEU A 40 -4.95 8.30 -0.63
CA LEU A 40 -4.25 8.50 0.64
C LEU A 40 -2.75 8.37 0.44
N LYS A 41 -2.01 9.41 0.79
CA LYS A 41 -0.54 9.39 0.75
C LYS A 41 0.03 8.52 1.86
N LEU A 42 1.10 7.80 1.55
CA LEU A 42 1.76 6.85 2.45
C LEU A 42 3.25 7.16 2.55
N HIS A 43 3.74 7.24 3.79
CA HIS A 43 5.18 7.27 4.09
C HIS A 43 5.65 5.87 4.44
N GLY A 44 6.67 5.36 3.77
CA GLY A 44 7.30 4.10 4.13
C GLY A 44 8.22 4.27 5.34
N LEU A 45 8.03 3.42 6.36
CA LEU A 45 8.80 3.45 7.59
C LEU A 45 9.79 2.27 7.70
N SER A 46 9.67 1.26 6.85
CA SER A 46 10.53 0.07 6.86
C SER A 46 11.69 0.25 5.91
N LYS A 47 12.87 0.54 6.48
CA LYS A 47 14.10 0.75 5.71
C LYS A 47 14.44 -0.48 4.86
N GLY A 48 14.74 -0.22 3.58
CA GLY A 48 15.04 -1.26 2.61
C GLY A 48 13.81 -1.96 2.01
N LEU A 49 12.60 -1.71 2.53
CA LEU A 49 11.36 -2.34 2.07
C LEU A 49 10.41 -1.35 1.38
N ASN A 50 10.25 -0.14 1.93
CA ASN A 50 9.26 0.81 1.43
C ASN A 50 9.63 2.29 1.60
N GLU A 51 10.87 2.60 1.92
CA GLU A 51 11.31 3.98 2.15
C GLU A 51 11.17 4.89 0.93
N SER A 52 11.10 4.32 -0.27
CA SER A 52 10.85 5.05 -1.52
C SER A 52 9.37 5.24 -1.86
N ALA A 53 8.46 4.79 -1.02
CA ALA A 53 7.02 4.77 -1.32
C ALA A 53 6.47 6.15 -1.72
N MET A 54 6.83 7.21 -1.01
CA MET A 54 6.37 8.56 -1.32
C MET A 54 6.91 9.02 -2.69
N ARG A 55 8.16 8.80 -2.98
CA ARG A 55 8.80 9.14 -4.27
C ARG A 55 8.20 8.34 -5.43
N ARG A 56 7.84 7.09 -5.18
CA ARG A 56 7.20 6.19 -6.16
C ARG A 56 5.71 6.45 -6.32
N TYR A 57 5.15 7.43 -5.63
CA TYR A 57 3.69 7.68 -5.61
C TYR A 57 2.87 6.44 -5.22
N ILE A 58 3.36 5.66 -4.27
CA ILE A 58 2.60 4.57 -3.66
C ILE A 58 1.56 5.18 -2.73
N VAL A 59 0.30 5.04 -3.11
CA VAL A 59 -0.86 5.61 -2.41
C VAL A 59 -1.97 4.56 -2.30
N MET A 60 -2.81 4.67 -1.28
CA MET A 60 -4.02 3.84 -1.22
C MET A 60 -5.14 4.54 -2.00
N HIS A 61 -5.84 3.80 -2.84
CA HIS A 61 -6.94 4.31 -3.63
C HIS A 61 -8.01 3.25 -3.94
N GLY A 62 -9.19 3.68 -4.36
CA GLY A 62 -10.22 2.79 -4.89
C GLY A 62 -9.92 2.39 -6.34
N ALA A 63 -10.29 1.19 -6.73
CA ALA A 63 -10.13 0.75 -8.10
C ALA A 63 -11.24 -0.22 -8.54
N LYS A 64 -11.76 0.00 -9.73
CA LYS A 64 -12.80 -0.85 -10.32
C LYS A 64 -12.33 -2.29 -10.57
N TYR A 65 -11.03 -2.48 -10.77
CA TYR A 65 -10.46 -3.81 -10.97
C TYR A 65 -10.38 -4.63 -9.68
N VAL A 66 -10.64 -4.04 -8.53
CA VAL A 66 -10.82 -4.76 -7.27
C VAL A 66 -12.30 -5.14 -7.17
N ASN A 67 -12.67 -6.17 -7.91
CA ASN A 67 -14.05 -6.63 -8.04
C ASN A 67 -14.12 -8.14 -7.83
N PRO A 68 -14.77 -8.62 -6.74
CA PRO A 68 -14.88 -10.05 -6.45
C PRO A 68 -15.55 -10.86 -7.56
N ALA A 69 -16.62 -10.35 -8.17
CA ALA A 69 -17.30 -11.05 -9.27
C ALA A 69 -16.44 -11.22 -10.52
N ALA A 70 -15.60 -10.21 -10.82
CA ALA A 70 -14.61 -10.33 -11.90
C ALA A 70 -13.47 -11.28 -11.52
N ALA A 71 -13.10 -11.31 -10.25
CA ALA A 71 -12.07 -12.22 -9.74
C ALA A 71 -12.47 -13.69 -9.85
N GLU A 72 -13.73 -14.02 -9.59
CA GLU A 72 -14.25 -15.38 -9.78
C GLU A 72 -14.09 -15.89 -11.21
N LYS A 73 -14.28 -15.00 -12.20
CA LYS A 73 -14.14 -15.35 -13.62
C LYS A 73 -12.68 -15.44 -14.07
N MET A 74 -11.82 -14.57 -13.54
CA MET A 74 -10.41 -14.46 -13.96
C MET A 74 -9.44 -15.27 -13.08
N GLY A 75 -9.90 -15.80 -11.96
CA GLY A 75 -9.08 -16.48 -10.97
C GLY A 75 -8.23 -15.51 -10.11
N ARG A 76 -8.34 -14.20 -10.30
CA ARG A 76 -7.61 -13.17 -9.52
C ARG A 76 -8.27 -11.80 -9.62
N LEU A 77 -7.92 -10.91 -8.69
CA LEU A 77 -8.21 -9.49 -8.81
C LEU A 77 -7.32 -8.82 -9.88
N GLY A 78 -7.77 -7.68 -10.40
CA GLY A 78 -6.90 -6.80 -11.17
C GLY A 78 -5.77 -6.23 -10.31
N ARG A 79 -4.78 -5.61 -10.95
CA ARG A 79 -3.54 -5.18 -10.28
C ARG A 79 -3.14 -3.76 -10.65
N SER A 80 -2.67 -3.03 -9.65
CA SER A 80 -2.06 -1.71 -9.77
C SER A 80 -0.59 -1.79 -10.24
N TRP A 81 0.06 -0.65 -10.30
CA TRP A 81 1.53 -0.55 -10.47
C TRP A 81 2.26 -0.53 -9.12
N GLY A 82 1.70 -1.16 -8.11
CA GLY A 82 2.27 -1.29 -6.77
C GLY A 82 1.45 -0.65 -5.65
N CYS A 83 0.53 0.25 -5.96
CA CYS A 83 -0.34 0.89 -4.96
C CYS A 83 -1.28 -0.10 -4.29
N PRO A 84 -1.52 0.01 -2.98
CA PRO A 84 -2.62 -0.67 -2.32
C PRO A 84 -3.96 -0.18 -2.88
N ALA A 85 -4.75 -1.08 -3.44
CA ALA A 85 -6.04 -0.73 -4.01
C ALA A 85 -7.17 -1.51 -3.35
N VAL A 86 -8.30 -0.84 -3.12
CA VAL A 86 -9.48 -1.40 -2.49
C VAL A 86 -10.70 -1.24 -3.42
N ARG A 87 -11.80 -1.91 -3.11
CA ARG A 87 -13.05 -1.73 -3.84
C ARG A 87 -13.50 -0.28 -3.77
N THR A 88 -14.08 0.21 -4.86
CA THR A 88 -14.51 1.62 -4.95
C THR A 88 -15.54 1.99 -3.88
N GLU A 89 -16.42 1.05 -3.50
CA GLU A 89 -17.50 1.28 -2.54
C GLU A 89 -16.98 1.50 -1.11
N VAL A 90 -15.80 0.96 -0.79
CA VAL A 90 -15.21 1.09 0.55
C VAL A 90 -14.06 2.10 0.60
N ALA A 91 -13.62 2.63 -0.53
CA ALA A 91 -12.43 3.47 -0.62
C ALA A 91 -12.54 4.74 0.23
N ILE A 92 -13.59 5.54 0.05
CA ILE A 92 -13.76 6.79 0.77
C ILE A 92 -13.87 6.58 2.29
N PRO A 93 -14.79 5.73 2.81
CA PRO A 93 -14.88 5.52 4.24
C PRO A 93 -13.59 4.92 4.85
N MET A 94 -12.91 4.03 4.13
CA MET A 94 -11.64 3.45 4.60
C MET A 94 -10.52 4.49 4.65
N ILE A 95 -10.35 5.28 3.59
CA ILE A 95 -9.34 6.35 3.53
C ILE A 95 -9.61 7.40 4.61
N ASP A 96 -10.86 7.80 4.80
CA ASP A 96 -11.23 8.78 5.84
C ASP A 96 -10.96 8.27 7.25
N ALA A 97 -11.13 6.97 7.50
CA ALA A 97 -10.79 6.36 8.78
C ALA A 97 -9.28 6.28 9.02
N LEU A 98 -8.48 6.13 7.95
CA LEU A 98 -7.03 5.91 8.04
C LEU A 98 -6.18 7.15 7.87
N LYS A 99 -6.70 8.23 7.27
CA LYS A 99 -5.92 9.45 7.00
C LYS A 99 -5.39 10.11 8.28
N GLY A 100 -4.30 10.85 8.15
CA GLY A 100 -3.81 11.74 9.21
C GLY A 100 -3.03 11.04 10.31
N GLY A 101 -2.12 10.13 9.96
CA GLY A 101 -1.13 9.61 10.90
C GLY A 101 -1.54 8.30 11.59
N HIS A 102 -2.14 7.39 10.88
CA HIS A 102 -2.36 6.01 11.28
C HIS A 102 -1.33 5.08 10.63
N PHE A 103 -1.28 3.82 11.06
CA PHE A 103 -0.36 2.84 10.51
C PHE A 103 -1.08 1.84 9.62
N ILE A 104 -0.42 1.48 8.53
CA ILE A 104 -0.80 0.37 7.65
C ILE A 104 0.41 -0.55 7.55
N TYR A 105 0.21 -1.85 7.76
CA TYR A 105 1.25 -2.84 7.55
C TYR A 105 0.92 -3.72 6.35
N ALA A 106 1.76 -3.62 5.30
CA ALA A 106 1.66 -4.45 4.12
C ALA A 106 2.46 -5.73 4.33
N HIS A 107 1.77 -6.85 4.45
CA HIS A 107 2.34 -8.16 4.62
C HIS A 107 2.25 -8.98 3.34
N GLY A 108 3.29 -9.76 3.06
CA GLY A 108 3.33 -10.70 1.95
C GLY A 108 4.09 -11.97 2.31
N PRO A 109 4.15 -12.97 1.42
CA PRO A 109 4.96 -14.16 1.63
C PRO A 109 6.44 -13.77 1.63
N GLY A 110 7.17 -14.16 2.68
CA GLY A 110 8.58 -13.86 2.84
C GLY A 110 9.00 -13.62 4.28
N PRO A 111 10.25 -13.23 4.50
CA PRO A 111 10.79 -13.01 5.84
C PRO A 111 10.44 -11.66 6.47
N GLU A 112 9.47 -10.93 5.94
CA GLU A 112 9.12 -9.61 6.45
C GLU A 112 8.59 -9.72 7.87
N ARG A 113 9.35 -9.16 8.79
CA ARG A 113 8.94 -8.98 10.18
C ARG A 113 9.13 -7.52 10.54
N LEU A 114 8.27 -7.01 11.40
CA LEU A 114 8.56 -5.75 12.05
C LEU A 114 9.92 -5.86 12.72
N SER A 115 10.89 -5.12 12.21
CA SER A 115 12.19 -5.04 12.83
C SER A 115 12.09 -4.20 14.12
N LYS A 116 13.07 -4.33 14.98
CA LYS A 116 13.17 -3.44 16.14
C LYS A 116 13.17 -1.97 15.71
N CYS A 117 13.80 -1.66 14.59
CA CYS A 117 13.83 -0.32 14.03
C CYS A 117 12.43 0.17 13.64
N ASP A 118 11.57 -0.69 13.11
CA ASP A 118 10.18 -0.33 12.79
C ASP A 118 9.37 -0.08 14.05
N ALA A 119 9.55 -0.88 15.08
CA ALA A 119 8.91 -0.68 16.38
C ALA A 119 9.30 0.66 17.01
N ASP A 120 10.57 1.03 16.96
CA ASP A 120 11.08 2.31 17.45
C ASP A 120 10.48 3.49 16.64
N ARG A 121 10.31 3.34 15.33
CA ARG A 121 9.67 4.35 14.47
C ARG A 121 8.18 4.53 14.76
N ILE A 122 7.46 3.46 15.07
CA ILE A 122 6.06 3.53 15.49
C ILE A 122 5.96 4.37 16.76
N THR A 123 6.78 4.07 17.77
CA THR A 123 6.81 4.80 19.04
C THR A 123 7.12 6.26 18.82
N THR A 124 8.15 6.59 18.04
CA THR A 124 8.55 7.97 17.73
C THR A 124 7.44 8.73 16.99
N ALA A 125 6.82 8.13 15.99
CA ALA A 125 5.73 8.75 15.24
C ALA A 125 4.49 9.01 16.10
N SER A 126 4.18 8.10 17.02
CA SER A 126 3.07 8.27 17.98
C SER A 126 3.31 9.39 18.97
N LEU A 127 4.56 9.60 19.37
CA LEU A 127 4.93 10.69 20.30
C LEU A 127 4.92 12.09 19.68
N LYS A 128 4.97 12.17 18.34
CA LYS A 128 4.96 13.45 17.61
C LYS A 128 3.56 13.95 17.25
N ARG A 129 2.52 13.24 17.64
CA ARG A 129 1.12 13.62 17.38
C ARG A 129 0.56 14.61 18.39
#